data_efa45da77d284c98648161b587b719e7
#
_entry.id   efa45da77d284c98648161b587b719e7
#
_cell.length_a   1.000
_cell.length_b   1.000
_cell.length_c   1.000
_cell.angle_alpha   90.00
_cell.angle_beta   90.00
_cell.angle_gamma   90.00
#
_symmetry.space_group_name_H-M   'P 1'
#
loop_
_entity.id
_entity.type
_entity.pdbx_description
1 polymer ?
#
loop_
_entity_poly.entity_id
_entity_poly.type
_entity_poly.pdbx_seq_one_letter_code
_entity_poly.pdbx_strand_id
1 'polypeptide(L)'
;VQFVSSNGKASAPFYFEDNNPHECSQTWQVVRSEFDLLMLNNAREHGVEAHEGARVLDVLFDGDRATGVRVRLEGGETRTVHARVVVDASGQSGLLMNRLKLRTWDPVLNKGAIWTYWEGAHQDTGRDEGATVILQTTDRKGWFWYIPQHGNRVSVGVVAEGKYLTRDGVKDPGEIFRREIAEN
;
A
#
# COMPACT_ATOMS: atom_id res chain seq x y z
N VAL A 1 -9.94 -4.57 -15.41
CA VAL A 1 -9.54 -3.17 -15.15
C VAL A 1 -10.20 -2.26 -16.15
N GLN A 2 -10.67 -1.10 -15.71
CA GLN A 2 -11.25 -0.07 -16.58
C GLN A 2 -10.60 1.29 -16.29
N PHE A 3 -10.45 2.11 -17.33
CA PHE A 3 -9.92 3.45 -17.22
C PHE A 3 -10.99 4.49 -17.57
N VAL A 4 -11.07 5.54 -16.76
CA VAL A 4 -11.94 6.68 -17.02
C VAL A 4 -11.09 7.92 -17.22
N SER A 5 -11.25 8.55 -18.34
CA SER A 5 -10.50 9.77 -18.69
C SER A 5 -11.04 11.00 -17.97
N SER A 6 -10.29 12.10 -17.97
CA SER A 6 -10.62 13.35 -17.30
C SER A 6 -11.94 14.02 -17.74
N ASN A 7 -12.52 13.58 -18.83
CA ASN A 7 -13.84 14.04 -19.33
C ASN A 7 -14.96 13.02 -19.06
N GLY A 8 -14.72 12.04 -18.20
CA GLY A 8 -15.69 11.01 -17.83
C GLY A 8 -15.89 9.88 -18.84
N LYS A 9 -15.13 9.84 -19.95
CA LYS A 9 -15.24 8.76 -20.94
C LYS A 9 -14.50 7.51 -20.43
N ALA A 10 -15.26 6.42 -20.26
CA ALA A 10 -14.72 5.12 -19.91
C ALA A 10 -14.13 4.38 -21.12
N SER A 11 -13.04 3.65 -20.90
CA SER A 11 -12.50 2.70 -21.85
C SER A 11 -13.36 1.43 -21.89
N ALA A 12 -13.17 0.58 -22.89
CA ALA A 12 -13.58 -0.81 -22.77
C ALA A 12 -12.86 -1.47 -21.58
N PRO A 13 -13.51 -2.40 -20.85
CA PRO A 13 -12.84 -3.17 -19.82
C PRO A 13 -11.68 -3.98 -20.41
N PHE A 14 -10.60 -4.09 -19.64
CA PHE A 14 -9.45 -4.92 -19.98
C PHE A 14 -9.42 -6.15 -19.07
N TYR A 15 -9.45 -7.34 -19.66
CA TYR A 15 -9.35 -8.59 -18.94
C TYR A 15 -8.02 -9.26 -19.24
N PHE A 16 -7.27 -9.60 -18.19
CA PHE A 16 -5.96 -10.23 -18.34
C PHE A 16 -6.03 -11.59 -18.98
N GLU A 17 -7.10 -12.35 -18.69
CA GLU A 17 -7.36 -13.69 -19.23
C GLU A 17 -7.57 -13.70 -20.75
N ASP A 18 -8.10 -12.62 -21.33
CA ASP A 18 -8.28 -12.51 -22.79
C ASP A 18 -6.92 -12.45 -23.52
N ASN A 19 -5.86 -12.00 -22.82
CA ASN A 19 -4.52 -11.89 -23.37
C ASN A 19 -3.63 -13.10 -23.03
N ASN A 20 -3.88 -13.72 -21.89
CA ASN A 20 -3.16 -14.89 -21.43
C ASN A 20 -4.13 -15.81 -20.65
N PRO A 21 -4.72 -16.83 -21.31
CA PRO A 21 -5.68 -17.73 -20.67
C PRO A 21 -5.00 -18.72 -19.71
N HIS A 22 -4.45 -18.22 -18.62
CA HIS A 22 -3.78 -18.99 -17.59
C HIS A 22 -4.34 -18.62 -16.21
N GLU A 23 -4.36 -19.56 -15.28
CA GLU A 23 -4.86 -19.30 -13.92
C GLU A 23 -4.18 -18.11 -13.21
N CYS A 24 -2.89 -17.87 -13.54
CA CYS A 24 -2.15 -16.71 -13.02
C CYS A 24 -2.62 -15.35 -13.61
N SER A 25 -3.54 -15.35 -14.56
CA SER A 25 -4.14 -14.12 -15.09
C SER A 25 -5.25 -13.57 -14.19
N GLN A 26 -5.66 -14.32 -13.19
CA GLN A 26 -6.56 -13.86 -12.14
C GLN A 26 -5.79 -13.28 -10.98
N THR A 27 -6.32 -12.21 -10.38
CA THR A 27 -5.73 -11.56 -9.20
C THR A 27 -6.80 -11.41 -8.12
N TRP A 28 -6.36 -11.15 -6.90
CA TRP A 28 -7.23 -11.01 -5.75
C TRP A 28 -7.14 -9.60 -5.18
N GLN A 29 -8.28 -9.03 -4.89
CA GLN A 29 -8.39 -7.80 -4.13
C GLN A 29 -8.69 -8.16 -2.69
N VAL A 30 -7.77 -7.84 -1.79
CA VAL A 30 -7.83 -8.30 -0.41
C VAL A 30 -7.97 -7.13 0.57
N VAL A 31 -8.70 -7.35 1.64
CA VAL A 31 -8.66 -6.48 2.81
C VAL A 31 -7.33 -6.74 3.53
N ARG A 32 -6.40 -5.79 3.44
CA ARG A 32 -5.01 -5.95 3.87
C ARG A 32 -4.88 -6.36 5.33
N SER A 33 -5.69 -5.83 6.23
CA SER A 33 -5.67 -6.22 7.64
C SER A 33 -5.96 -7.70 7.87
N GLU A 34 -6.88 -8.27 7.10
CA GLU A 34 -7.23 -9.69 7.18
C GLU A 34 -6.15 -10.56 6.51
N PHE A 35 -5.73 -10.18 5.32
CA PHE A 35 -4.71 -10.91 4.57
C PHE A 35 -3.36 -10.90 5.28
N ASP A 36 -2.92 -9.75 5.79
CA ASP A 36 -1.65 -9.64 6.49
C ASP A 36 -1.66 -10.48 7.78
N LEU A 37 -2.77 -10.49 8.51
CA LEU A 37 -2.93 -11.35 9.70
C LEU A 37 -2.94 -12.84 9.34
N LEU A 38 -3.64 -13.21 8.26
CA LEU A 38 -3.65 -14.58 7.76
C LEU A 38 -2.24 -15.06 7.43
N MET A 39 -1.46 -14.24 6.72
CA MET A 39 -0.08 -14.56 6.35
C MET A 39 0.84 -14.66 7.57
N LEU A 40 0.66 -13.79 8.57
CA LEU A 40 1.42 -13.84 9.81
C LEU A 40 1.10 -15.12 10.60
N ASN A 41 -0.16 -15.49 10.70
CA ASN A 41 -0.58 -16.71 11.38
C ASN A 41 -0.10 -17.97 10.65
N ASN A 42 -0.16 -17.98 9.32
CA ASN A 42 0.42 -19.05 8.53
C ASN A 42 1.93 -19.23 8.79
N ALA A 43 2.68 -18.14 8.91
CA ALA A 43 4.09 -18.21 9.27
C ALA A 43 4.29 -18.83 10.67
N ARG A 44 3.47 -18.47 11.66
CA ARG A 44 3.50 -19.05 13.01
C ARG A 44 3.22 -20.56 13.01
N GLU A 45 2.21 -20.98 12.25
CA GLU A 45 1.84 -22.38 12.10
C GLU A 45 2.99 -23.22 11.49
N HIS A 46 3.85 -22.58 10.71
CA HIS A 46 5.07 -23.21 10.13
C HIS A 46 6.32 -23.00 11.00
N GLY A 47 6.16 -22.66 12.27
CA GLY A 47 7.23 -22.61 13.26
C GLY A 47 8.04 -21.30 13.29
N VAL A 48 7.54 -20.23 12.66
CA VAL A 48 8.16 -18.91 12.76
C VAL A 48 7.80 -18.28 14.11
N GLU A 49 8.80 -17.84 14.85
CA GLU A 49 8.60 -17.05 16.07
C GLU A 49 8.31 -15.60 15.67
N ALA A 50 7.04 -15.19 15.76
CA ALA A 50 6.58 -13.86 15.38
C ALA A 50 6.13 -13.06 16.59
N HIS A 51 6.79 -11.93 16.83
CA HIS A 51 6.51 -11.00 17.94
C HIS A 51 5.83 -9.73 17.40
N GLU A 52 4.58 -9.54 17.76
CA GLU A 52 3.87 -8.28 17.59
C GLU A 52 4.17 -7.35 18.78
N GLY A 53 3.94 -6.04 18.63
CA GLY A 53 4.29 -5.07 19.65
C GLY A 53 5.81 -4.92 19.88
N ALA A 54 6.63 -5.61 19.13
CA ALA A 54 8.09 -5.57 19.23
C ALA A 54 8.68 -4.53 18.25
N ARG A 55 9.37 -3.54 18.79
CA ARG A 55 10.01 -2.50 17.98
C ARG A 55 11.49 -2.80 17.79
N VAL A 56 11.94 -3.01 16.56
CA VAL A 56 13.36 -3.05 16.24
C VAL A 56 13.95 -1.65 16.41
N LEU A 57 14.95 -1.54 17.26
CA LEU A 57 15.64 -0.28 17.58
C LEU A 57 16.86 -0.09 16.70
N ASP A 58 17.57 -1.18 16.40
CA ASP A 58 18.83 -1.14 15.69
C ASP A 58 19.18 -2.51 15.10
N VAL A 59 20.03 -2.49 14.05
CA VAL A 59 20.67 -3.69 13.51
C VAL A 59 22.12 -3.72 14.00
N LEU A 60 22.55 -4.86 14.51
CA LEU A 60 23.89 -5.09 15.04
C LEU A 60 24.82 -5.52 13.91
N PHE A 61 26.04 -4.99 13.91
CA PHE A 61 27.06 -5.29 12.92
C PHE A 61 28.36 -5.74 13.58
N ASP A 62 29.06 -6.66 12.90
CA ASP A 62 30.45 -6.97 13.11
C ASP A 62 31.17 -6.68 11.78
N GLY A 63 31.95 -5.58 11.75
CA GLY A 63 32.40 -5.03 10.50
C GLY A 63 31.22 -4.67 9.57
N ASP A 64 31.25 -5.20 8.37
CA ASP A 64 30.18 -5.00 7.35
C ASP A 64 29.06 -6.05 7.42
N ARG A 65 29.16 -7.01 8.35
CA ARG A 65 28.19 -8.11 8.46
C ARG A 65 27.14 -7.79 9.51
N ALA A 66 25.85 -7.84 9.11
CA ALA A 66 24.75 -7.83 10.07
C ALA A 66 24.72 -9.15 10.86
N THR A 67 24.65 -9.05 12.19
CA THR A 67 24.73 -10.19 13.13
C THR A 67 23.47 -10.39 13.96
N GLY A 68 22.53 -9.47 13.87
CA GLY A 68 21.30 -9.53 14.64
C GLY A 68 20.63 -8.16 14.78
N VAL A 69 19.69 -8.09 15.69
CA VAL A 69 18.92 -6.88 15.97
C VAL A 69 18.78 -6.65 17.46
N ARG A 70 18.61 -5.39 17.85
CA ARG A 70 18.18 -4.99 19.19
C ARG A 70 16.70 -4.60 19.12
N VAL A 71 15.88 -5.28 19.91
CA VAL A 71 14.44 -5.10 19.92
C VAL A 71 13.95 -4.62 21.27
N ARG A 72 12.92 -3.80 21.28
CA ARG A 72 12.14 -3.46 22.46
C ARG A 72 10.81 -4.18 22.39
N LEU A 73 10.54 -5.02 23.37
CA LEU A 73 9.28 -5.76 23.49
C LEU A 73 8.19 -4.88 24.11
N GLU A 74 6.95 -5.35 23.97
CA GLU A 74 5.84 -4.82 24.75
C GLU A 74 6.18 -4.93 26.25
N GLY A 75 5.96 -3.85 27.02
CA GLY A 75 6.43 -3.78 28.41
C GLY A 75 7.78 -3.12 28.61
N GLY A 76 8.49 -2.75 27.51
CA GLY A 76 9.70 -1.91 27.54
C GLY A 76 11.02 -2.66 27.69
N GLU A 77 11.02 -3.96 27.92
CA GLU A 77 12.23 -4.78 27.96
C GLU A 77 12.96 -4.72 26.62
N THR A 78 14.29 -4.54 26.67
CA THR A 78 15.13 -4.55 25.49
C THR A 78 15.95 -5.83 25.42
N ARG A 79 15.90 -6.52 24.27
CA ARG A 79 16.65 -7.76 24.02
C ARG A 79 17.51 -7.64 22.76
N THR A 80 18.57 -8.44 22.75
CA THR A 80 19.38 -8.69 21.54
C THR A 80 18.98 -10.04 20.98
N VAL A 81 18.69 -10.06 19.69
CA VAL A 81 18.42 -11.28 18.92
C VAL A 81 19.51 -11.45 17.87
N HIS A 82 20.26 -12.53 17.95
CA HIS A 82 21.32 -12.86 16.99
C HIS A 82 20.74 -13.63 15.81
N ALA A 83 21.22 -13.31 14.61
CA ALA A 83 20.78 -13.96 13.38
C ALA A 83 21.92 -14.07 12.36
N ARG A 84 21.87 -15.06 11.50
CA ARG A 84 22.80 -15.21 10.37
C ARG A 84 22.51 -14.25 9.24
N VAL A 85 21.25 -13.87 9.09
CA VAL A 85 20.74 -12.94 8.07
C VAL A 85 19.74 -12.02 8.74
N VAL A 86 19.76 -10.74 8.41
CA VAL A 86 18.77 -9.75 8.83
C VAL A 86 18.09 -9.21 7.58
N VAL A 87 16.75 -9.28 7.55
CA VAL A 87 15.92 -8.74 6.45
C VAL A 87 15.17 -7.53 6.98
N ASP A 88 15.39 -6.36 6.37
CA ASP A 88 14.63 -5.15 6.67
C ASP A 88 13.39 -5.07 5.76
N ALA A 89 12.24 -5.41 6.32
CA ALA A 89 10.94 -5.28 5.68
C ALA A 89 10.10 -4.12 6.29
N SER A 90 10.76 -3.11 6.86
CA SER A 90 10.12 -1.99 7.57
C SER A 90 9.40 -0.98 6.64
N GLY A 91 9.35 -1.25 5.35
CA GLY A 91 8.63 -0.45 4.36
C GLY A 91 9.13 1.00 4.30
N GLN A 92 8.23 1.97 4.37
CA GLN A 92 8.56 3.39 4.30
C GLN A 92 9.49 3.87 5.44
N SER A 93 9.49 3.19 6.59
CA SER A 93 10.38 3.51 7.70
C SER A 93 11.86 3.30 7.34
N GLY A 94 12.16 2.23 6.58
CA GLY A 94 13.48 1.97 6.01
C GLY A 94 14.61 2.00 7.03
N LEU A 95 14.56 1.16 8.06
CA LEU A 95 15.53 1.17 9.16
C LEU A 95 16.98 1.08 8.67
N LEU A 96 17.30 0.03 7.89
CA LEU A 96 18.64 -0.16 7.32
C LEU A 96 18.94 0.86 6.22
N MET A 97 17.97 1.13 5.36
CA MET A 97 18.12 2.08 4.26
C MET A 97 18.52 3.46 4.76
N ASN A 98 17.90 3.94 5.86
CA ASN A 98 18.24 5.21 6.46
C ASN A 98 19.60 5.17 7.18
N ARG A 99 19.87 4.09 7.94
CA ARG A 99 21.12 3.91 8.66
C ARG A 99 22.33 3.86 7.73
N LEU A 100 22.21 3.14 6.63
CA LEU A 100 23.29 2.97 5.64
C LEU A 100 23.29 4.06 4.57
N LYS A 101 22.37 5.05 4.66
CA LYS A 101 22.23 6.16 3.71
C LYS A 101 22.01 5.70 2.26
N LEU A 102 21.26 4.61 2.08
CA LEU A 102 20.99 4.02 0.77
C LEU A 102 19.77 4.61 0.08
N ARG A 103 18.99 5.48 0.76
CA ARG A 103 17.79 6.07 0.21
C ARG A 103 18.14 7.08 -0.88
N THR A 104 17.69 6.80 -2.09
CA THR A 104 17.74 7.72 -3.21
C THR A 104 16.33 8.19 -3.54
N TRP A 105 16.13 9.50 -3.63
CA TRP A 105 14.86 10.09 -4.02
C TRP A 105 14.83 10.32 -5.53
N ASP A 106 13.80 9.83 -6.19
CA ASP A 106 13.52 10.18 -7.58
C ASP A 106 12.79 11.53 -7.61
N PRO A 107 13.34 12.56 -8.27
CA PRO A 107 12.73 13.88 -8.31
C PRO A 107 11.44 13.95 -9.15
N VAL A 108 11.24 13.00 -10.07
CA VAL A 108 10.09 12.95 -10.97
C VAL A 108 8.94 12.16 -10.35
N LEU A 109 9.24 11.07 -9.65
CA LEU A 109 8.26 10.16 -9.07
C LEU A 109 7.81 10.56 -7.64
N ASN A 110 7.91 11.83 -7.30
CA ASN A 110 7.50 12.34 -5.98
C ASN A 110 5.97 12.45 -5.89
N LYS A 111 5.30 11.31 -5.75
CA LYS A 111 3.85 11.18 -5.63
C LYS A 111 3.45 10.86 -4.21
N GLY A 112 2.32 11.40 -3.78
CA GLY A 112 1.63 11.01 -2.55
C GLY A 112 0.31 10.34 -2.86
N ALA A 113 -0.20 9.56 -1.92
CA ALA A 113 -1.53 8.97 -2.00
C ALA A 113 -2.30 9.22 -0.71
N ILE A 114 -3.57 9.51 -0.84
CA ILE A 114 -4.52 9.62 0.27
C ILE A 114 -5.71 8.76 -0.07
N TRP A 115 -6.12 7.88 0.86
CA TRP A 115 -7.20 6.93 0.59
C TRP A 115 -8.02 6.63 1.84
N THR A 116 -9.21 6.09 1.61
CA THR A 116 -10.06 5.52 2.64
C THR A 116 -10.90 4.38 2.08
N TYR A 117 -11.67 3.75 2.96
CA TYR A 117 -12.62 2.73 2.60
C TYR A 117 -14.05 3.27 2.72
N TRP A 118 -14.90 2.81 1.79
CA TRP A 118 -16.31 3.17 1.74
C TRP A 118 -17.15 1.90 1.82
N GLU A 119 -18.26 1.97 2.53
CA GLU A 119 -19.28 0.93 2.56
C GLU A 119 -20.48 1.36 1.74
N GLY A 120 -21.16 0.41 1.08
CA GLY A 120 -22.33 0.68 0.26
C GLY A 120 -22.07 1.42 -1.05
N ALA A 121 -20.79 1.58 -1.44
CA ALA A 121 -20.44 2.12 -2.75
C ALA A 121 -20.76 1.11 -3.86
N HIS A 122 -20.97 1.59 -5.08
CA HIS A 122 -21.31 0.76 -6.22
C HIS A 122 -20.26 -0.34 -6.46
N GLN A 123 -20.73 -1.54 -6.74
CA GLN A 123 -19.89 -2.65 -7.20
C GLN A 123 -20.54 -3.28 -8.42
N ASP A 124 -19.74 -3.51 -9.45
CA ASP A 124 -20.18 -4.19 -10.65
C ASP A 124 -20.47 -5.66 -10.36
N THR A 125 -21.19 -6.29 -11.25
CA THR A 125 -21.57 -7.71 -11.18
C THR A 125 -21.19 -8.46 -12.45
N GLY A 126 -21.21 -9.79 -12.39
CA GLY A 126 -20.87 -10.63 -13.53
C GLY A 126 -19.37 -10.57 -13.85
N ARG A 127 -19.02 -10.42 -15.13
CA ARG A 127 -17.60 -10.43 -15.55
C ARG A 127 -16.79 -9.25 -15.00
N ASP A 128 -17.44 -8.13 -14.72
CA ASP A 128 -16.80 -6.93 -14.19
C ASP A 128 -16.75 -6.89 -12.64
N GLU A 129 -17.27 -7.92 -11.98
CA GLU A 129 -17.24 -8.04 -10.53
C GLU A 129 -15.81 -7.93 -10.00
N GLY A 130 -15.60 -7.03 -9.05
CA GLY A 130 -14.27 -6.76 -8.48
C GLY A 130 -13.31 -5.99 -9.39
N ALA A 131 -13.75 -5.49 -10.55
CA ALA A 131 -12.88 -4.75 -11.45
C ALA A 131 -12.32 -3.48 -10.80
N THR A 132 -11.01 -3.28 -10.90
CA THR A 132 -10.38 -2.02 -10.54
C THR A 132 -10.72 -0.95 -11.57
N VAL A 133 -11.20 0.20 -11.12
CA VAL A 133 -11.38 1.38 -11.98
C VAL A 133 -10.33 2.43 -11.64
N ILE A 134 -9.68 2.95 -12.67
CA ILE A 134 -8.71 4.05 -12.57
C ILE A 134 -9.32 5.28 -13.24
N LEU A 135 -9.49 6.34 -12.47
CA LEU A 135 -10.11 7.58 -12.95
C LEU A 135 -9.06 8.69 -12.99
N GLN A 136 -8.85 9.26 -14.14
CA GLN A 136 -7.97 10.43 -14.28
C GLN A 136 -8.65 11.66 -13.68
N THR A 137 -7.92 12.46 -12.89
CA THR A 137 -8.45 13.74 -12.38
C THR A 137 -8.78 14.68 -13.53
N THR A 138 -9.78 15.57 -13.34
CA THR A 138 -10.28 16.51 -14.35
C THR A 138 -9.16 17.39 -14.90
N ASP A 139 -8.24 17.82 -14.06
CA ASP A 139 -7.08 18.64 -14.41
C ASP A 139 -5.87 17.83 -14.90
N ARG A 140 -5.94 16.48 -14.91
CA ARG A 140 -4.89 15.54 -15.31
C ARG A 140 -3.62 15.58 -14.45
N LYS A 141 -3.72 16.07 -13.21
CA LYS A 141 -2.59 16.14 -12.28
C LYS A 141 -2.40 14.86 -11.46
N GLY A 142 -3.42 13.99 -11.47
CA GLY A 142 -3.42 12.75 -10.73
C GLY A 142 -4.44 11.76 -11.25
N TRP A 143 -4.70 10.75 -10.44
CA TRP A 143 -5.72 9.76 -10.71
C TRP A 143 -6.30 9.24 -9.39
N PHE A 144 -7.54 8.73 -9.45
CA PHE A 144 -8.13 7.93 -8.41
C PHE A 144 -8.04 6.45 -8.75
N TRP A 145 -7.89 5.63 -7.75
CA TRP A 145 -8.28 4.23 -7.86
C TRP A 145 -9.63 4.02 -7.19
N TYR A 146 -10.37 3.07 -7.71
CA TYR A 146 -11.61 2.54 -7.14
C TYR A 146 -11.50 1.03 -7.17
N ILE A 147 -11.37 0.41 -5.99
CA ILE A 147 -11.02 -1.00 -5.84
C ILE A 147 -12.08 -1.68 -4.98
N PRO A 148 -13.04 -2.41 -5.59
CA PRO A 148 -14.00 -3.22 -4.85
C PRO A 148 -13.30 -4.29 -4.02
N GLN A 149 -13.85 -4.56 -2.85
CA GLN A 149 -13.38 -5.58 -1.92
C GLN A 149 -14.58 -6.36 -1.39
N HIS A 150 -14.34 -7.49 -0.75
CA HIS A 150 -15.42 -8.25 -0.11
C HIS A 150 -16.08 -7.43 1.02
N GLY A 151 -17.27 -7.88 1.48
CA GLY A 151 -17.99 -7.24 2.58
C GLY A 151 -18.59 -5.88 2.24
N ASN A 152 -18.99 -5.67 0.97
CA ASN A 152 -19.59 -4.41 0.49
C ASN A 152 -18.70 -3.18 0.72
N ARG A 153 -17.39 -3.38 0.64
CA ARG A 153 -16.38 -2.35 0.86
C ARG A 153 -15.66 -2.00 -0.43
N VAL A 154 -15.32 -0.72 -0.58
CA VAL A 154 -14.52 -0.23 -1.71
C VAL A 154 -13.37 0.61 -1.18
N SER A 155 -12.16 0.35 -1.66
CA SER A 155 -11.01 1.22 -1.42
C SER A 155 -10.97 2.31 -2.49
N VAL A 156 -11.00 3.57 -2.07
CA VAL A 156 -10.87 4.72 -2.97
C VAL A 156 -9.71 5.58 -2.51
N GLY A 157 -8.84 5.96 -3.44
CA GLY A 157 -7.74 6.84 -3.13
C GLY A 157 -7.32 7.70 -4.30
N VAL A 158 -6.74 8.84 -4.00
CA VAL A 158 -6.17 9.77 -4.98
C VAL A 158 -4.66 9.76 -4.92
N VAL A 159 -4.03 9.77 -6.08
CA VAL A 159 -2.58 9.86 -6.25
C VAL A 159 -2.25 11.09 -7.08
N ALA A 160 -1.37 11.95 -6.58
CA ALA A 160 -0.85 13.09 -7.32
C ALA A 160 0.51 13.53 -6.76
N GLU A 161 1.12 14.54 -7.34
CA GLU A 161 2.31 15.15 -6.74
C GLU A 161 2.03 15.68 -5.35
N GLY A 162 2.97 15.48 -4.41
CA GLY A 162 2.80 15.91 -3.03
C GLY A 162 2.50 17.42 -2.91
N LYS A 163 3.15 18.25 -3.74
CA LYS A 163 2.89 19.69 -3.80
C LYS A 163 1.48 20.03 -4.28
N TYR A 164 0.96 19.24 -5.21
CA TYR A 164 -0.40 19.40 -5.71
C TYR A 164 -1.42 19.04 -4.63
N LEU A 165 -1.24 17.90 -3.96
CA LEU A 165 -2.15 17.48 -2.89
C LEU A 165 -2.19 18.48 -1.73
N THR A 166 -1.07 19.11 -1.40
CA THR A 166 -0.98 20.09 -0.30
C THR A 166 -1.11 21.56 -0.76
N ARG A 167 -1.65 21.78 -1.97
CA ARG A 167 -1.91 23.14 -2.47
C ARG A 167 -2.83 23.92 -1.52
N ASP A 168 -2.76 25.19 -1.57
CA ASP A 168 -3.56 26.12 -0.73
C ASP A 168 -3.29 26.00 0.78
N GLY A 169 -2.15 25.35 1.15
CA GLY A 169 -1.73 25.19 2.54
C GLY A 169 -2.52 24.14 3.33
N VAL A 170 -3.45 23.42 2.70
CA VAL A 170 -4.21 22.33 3.33
C VAL A 170 -3.29 21.16 3.60
N LYS A 171 -3.29 20.67 4.83
CA LYS A 171 -2.44 19.56 5.28
C LYS A 171 -3.23 18.37 5.84
N ASP A 172 -4.49 18.58 6.23
CA ASP A 172 -5.35 17.51 6.72
C ASP A 172 -5.70 16.54 5.58
N PRO A 173 -5.35 15.24 5.68
CA PRO A 173 -5.61 14.29 4.62
C PRO A 173 -7.09 14.14 4.28
N GLY A 174 -7.97 14.25 5.27
CA GLY A 174 -9.41 14.15 5.06
C GLY A 174 -9.96 15.35 4.28
N GLU A 175 -9.46 16.55 4.56
CA GLU A 175 -9.84 17.77 3.80
C GLU A 175 -9.31 17.69 2.37
N ILE A 176 -8.06 17.28 2.18
CA ILE A 176 -7.48 17.08 0.85
C ILE A 176 -8.33 16.09 0.06
N PHE A 177 -8.64 14.93 0.64
CA PHE A 177 -9.40 13.88 -0.04
C PHE A 177 -10.81 14.35 -0.43
N ARG A 178 -11.52 15.02 0.47
CA ARG A 178 -12.85 15.60 0.16
C ARG A 178 -12.78 16.65 -0.95
N ARG A 179 -11.76 17.50 -0.94
CA ARG A 179 -11.55 18.49 -2.01
C ARG A 179 -11.33 17.80 -3.35
N GLU A 180 -10.43 16.81 -3.41
CA GLU A 180 -10.15 16.08 -4.65
C GLU A 180 -11.41 15.38 -5.21
N ILE A 181 -12.24 14.80 -4.34
CA ILE A 181 -13.53 14.20 -4.78
C ILE A 181 -14.49 15.28 -5.31
N ALA A 182 -14.56 16.43 -4.65
CA ALA A 182 -15.50 17.47 -5.04
C ALA A 182 -15.12 18.17 -6.37
N GLU A 183 -13.85 18.17 -6.72
CA GLU A 183 -13.33 18.78 -7.95
C GLU A 183 -13.33 17.81 -9.15
N ASN A 184 -13.57 16.52 -8.93
CA ASN A 184 -13.48 15.45 -9.94
C ASN A 184 -14.74 14.60 -10.04
#